data_85a102ef58c25d2740ec27b7ee90bb9d
#
_entry.id   85a102ef58c25d2740ec27b7ee90bb9d
#
_cell.length_a   1.000
_cell.length_b   1.000
_cell.length_c   1.000
_cell.angle_alpha   90.00
_cell.angle_beta   90.00
_cell.angle_gamma   90.00
#
_symmetry.space_group_name_H-M   'P 1'
#
loop_
_entity.id
_entity.type
_entity.pdbx_description
1 polymer ?
#
loop_
_entity_poly.entity_id
_entity_poly.type
_entity_poly.pdbx_seq_one_letter_code
_entity_poly.pdbx_strand_id
1 'polypeptide(L)'
;MKNIAVIGLGNIATRHRRNLKMLFPEAKLIVMSASGRIPKEPVTDSGHIAESIEEIIQLQVQFAIIASPAPFHAQHAIPLIKAGIPVLIEKPVSVTQTDAQALIDAEAQYKTPVAVGYCLRYLPSAQQVRQMIQEGVIGNLYNAFIEIGQYLPDWRPTKDYRETVSAKTELGGGVLLELSHELDYAQWILGSLIPQYVILRASEELGLEVEDNADLLMTTSKGAVVNIHLDFLQRKAHRKCRFIGSEGCIEWDLIQNEVVLITAKERQEIYSAPEWDKNQMYLEMVTDFIRKINGQPNQSISLQEAERTVGLIVEMKEFVTK
;
A
#
# COMPACT_ATOMS: atom_id res chain seq x y z
N MET A 1 -3.63 -23.99 -8.65
CA MET A 1 -3.93 -22.89 -9.60
C MET A 1 -3.28 -23.19 -10.94
N LYS A 2 -4.01 -22.96 -12.07
CA LYS A 2 -3.47 -23.24 -13.42
C LYS A 2 -3.02 -21.97 -14.11
N ASN A 3 -3.89 -20.95 -14.18
CA ASN A 3 -3.64 -19.69 -14.86
C ASN A 3 -3.82 -18.53 -13.86
N ILE A 4 -2.85 -17.62 -13.78
CA ILE A 4 -2.89 -16.43 -12.92
C ILE A 4 -2.42 -15.24 -13.76
N ALA A 5 -3.12 -14.09 -13.69
CA ALA A 5 -2.70 -12.90 -14.41
C ALA A 5 -1.95 -11.90 -13.51
N VAL A 6 -0.99 -11.19 -14.09
CA VAL A 6 -0.34 -10.03 -13.49
C VAL A 6 -0.33 -8.90 -14.51
N ILE A 7 -1.00 -7.80 -14.19
CA ILE A 7 -1.11 -6.62 -15.04
C ILE A 7 -0.17 -5.54 -14.53
N GLY A 8 0.78 -5.17 -15.37
CA GLY A 8 1.93 -4.32 -15.05
C GLY A 8 3.24 -5.05 -15.26
N LEU A 9 4.30 -4.30 -15.57
CA LEU A 9 5.65 -4.84 -15.81
C LEU A 9 6.71 -4.17 -14.93
N GLY A 10 6.29 -3.33 -13.98
CA GLY A 10 7.19 -2.64 -13.04
C GLY A 10 7.77 -3.57 -11.95
N ASN A 11 8.52 -2.97 -11.03
CA ASN A 11 9.21 -3.71 -9.97
C ASN A 11 8.26 -4.51 -9.08
N ILE A 12 7.11 -3.91 -8.70
CA ILE A 12 6.13 -4.61 -7.88
C ILE A 12 5.47 -5.77 -8.62
N ALA A 13 5.16 -5.61 -9.92
CA ALA A 13 4.66 -6.70 -10.75
C ALA A 13 5.69 -7.84 -10.88
N THR A 14 6.98 -7.51 -11.00
CA THR A 14 8.07 -8.50 -11.00
C THR A 14 8.14 -9.26 -9.68
N ARG A 15 8.00 -8.58 -8.54
CA ARG A 15 7.94 -9.21 -7.23
C ARG A 15 6.74 -10.17 -7.14
N HIS A 16 5.56 -9.74 -7.57
CA HIS A 16 4.38 -10.60 -7.58
C HIS A 16 4.57 -11.84 -8.45
N ARG A 17 5.14 -11.73 -9.64
CA ARG A 17 5.41 -12.89 -10.48
C ARG A 17 6.34 -13.91 -9.79
N ARG A 18 7.44 -13.42 -9.17
CA ARG A 18 8.35 -14.29 -8.40
C ARG A 18 7.63 -14.97 -7.24
N ASN A 19 6.85 -14.22 -6.46
CA ASN A 19 6.08 -14.74 -5.34
C ASN A 19 5.01 -15.75 -5.79
N LEU A 20 4.34 -15.48 -6.91
CA LEU A 20 3.38 -16.41 -7.48
C LEU A 20 4.04 -17.73 -7.95
N LYS A 21 5.27 -17.66 -8.49
CA LYS A 21 6.04 -18.86 -8.82
C LYS A 21 6.50 -19.64 -7.59
N MET A 22 6.76 -18.97 -6.47
CA MET A 22 7.03 -19.64 -5.19
C MET A 22 5.78 -20.34 -4.64
N LEU A 23 4.62 -19.67 -4.67
CA LEU A 23 3.37 -20.20 -4.13
C LEU A 23 2.71 -21.23 -5.05
N PHE A 24 2.85 -21.08 -6.36
CA PHE A 24 2.21 -21.89 -7.40
C PHE A 24 3.22 -22.22 -8.53
N PRO A 25 4.21 -23.10 -8.29
CA PRO A 25 5.28 -23.40 -9.26
C PRO A 25 4.77 -23.81 -10.64
N GLU A 26 3.69 -24.59 -10.68
CA GLU A 26 3.09 -25.12 -11.91
C GLU A 26 2.12 -24.15 -12.61
N ALA A 27 1.83 -22.98 -12.00
CA ALA A 27 0.91 -22.04 -12.61
C ALA A 27 1.53 -21.36 -13.85
N LYS A 28 0.74 -21.24 -14.92
CA LYS A 28 1.07 -20.38 -16.06
C LYS A 28 0.76 -18.95 -15.69
N LEU A 29 1.78 -18.08 -15.66
CA LEU A 29 1.59 -16.66 -15.43
C LEU A 29 1.33 -15.94 -16.75
N ILE A 30 0.17 -15.29 -16.83
CA ILE A 30 -0.26 -14.46 -17.95
C ILE A 30 0.05 -13.02 -17.57
N VAL A 31 0.84 -12.33 -18.37
CA VAL A 31 1.28 -10.97 -18.06
C VAL A 31 0.80 -9.99 -19.12
N MET A 32 0.45 -8.79 -18.72
CA MET A 32 0.06 -7.70 -19.61
C MET A 32 0.77 -6.42 -19.18
N SER A 33 1.28 -5.64 -20.12
CA SER A 33 1.73 -4.28 -19.82
C SER A 33 0.55 -3.37 -19.47
N ALA A 34 0.76 -2.31 -18.72
CA ALA A 34 -0.32 -1.36 -18.39
C ALA A 34 -0.98 -0.71 -19.62
N SER A 35 -0.28 -0.66 -20.74
CA SER A 35 -0.78 -0.10 -22.01
C SER A 35 -1.24 -1.15 -23.02
N GLY A 36 -1.19 -2.45 -22.69
CA GLY A 36 -1.45 -3.55 -23.63
C GLY A 36 -0.33 -3.80 -24.65
N ARG A 37 0.68 -2.94 -24.73
CA ARG A 37 1.79 -3.11 -25.69
C ARG A 37 2.64 -4.34 -25.36
N ILE A 38 3.00 -5.11 -26.38
CA ILE A 38 3.95 -6.23 -26.24
C ILE A 38 5.33 -5.66 -25.87
N PRO A 39 5.94 -6.11 -24.77
CA PRO A 39 7.29 -5.68 -24.39
C PRO A 39 8.30 -6.19 -25.43
N LYS A 40 9.32 -5.37 -25.72
CA LYS A 40 10.43 -5.74 -26.63
C LYS A 40 11.34 -6.81 -26.04
N GLU A 41 11.52 -6.76 -24.72
CA GLU A 41 12.37 -7.69 -23.98
C GLU A 41 11.55 -8.81 -23.35
N PRO A 42 12.11 -10.02 -23.20
CA PRO A 42 11.43 -11.10 -22.49
C PRO A 42 11.05 -10.71 -21.07
N VAL A 43 9.83 -11.03 -20.66
CA VAL A 43 9.35 -10.79 -19.29
C VAL A 43 9.66 -12.02 -18.44
N THR A 44 10.46 -11.83 -17.39
CA THR A 44 10.81 -12.92 -16.46
C THR A 44 9.57 -13.48 -15.77
N ASP A 45 9.56 -14.80 -15.54
CA ASP A 45 8.45 -15.51 -14.90
C ASP A 45 7.11 -15.36 -15.63
N SER A 46 7.13 -15.17 -16.95
CA SER A 46 5.92 -15.15 -17.79
C SER A 46 5.77 -16.44 -18.59
N GLY A 47 4.55 -16.96 -18.62
CA GLY A 47 4.17 -18.10 -19.48
C GLY A 47 3.39 -17.68 -20.70
N HIS A 48 2.84 -16.45 -20.72
CA HIS A 48 2.12 -15.84 -21.84
C HIS A 48 2.06 -14.33 -21.67
N ILE A 49 2.10 -13.60 -22.78
CA ILE A 49 1.95 -12.14 -22.81
C ILE A 49 0.61 -11.85 -23.48
N ALA A 50 -0.30 -11.24 -22.72
CA ALA A 50 -1.59 -10.80 -23.21
C ALA A 50 -1.54 -9.33 -23.66
N GLU A 51 -2.32 -9.00 -24.69
CA GLU A 51 -2.41 -7.66 -25.25
C GLU A 51 -3.61 -6.87 -24.71
N SER A 52 -4.60 -7.57 -24.13
CA SER A 52 -5.80 -6.93 -23.60
C SER A 52 -6.38 -7.66 -22.38
N ILE A 53 -7.28 -7.00 -21.68
CA ILE A 53 -8.04 -7.58 -20.56
C ILE A 53 -9.00 -8.67 -21.08
N GLU A 54 -9.57 -8.47 -22.27
CA GLU A 54 -10.46 -9.43 -22.92
C GLU A 54 -9.75 -10.75 -23.17
N GLU A 55 -8.49 -10.70 -23.61
CA GLU A 55 -7.67 -11.91 -23.79
C GLU A 55 -7.42 -12.60 -22.45
N ILE A 56 -7.13 -11.85 -21.38
CA ILE A 56 -6.96 -12.42 -20.03
C ILE A 56 -8.24 -13.14 -19.58
N ILE A 57 -9.41 -12.56 -19.84
CA ILE A 57 -10.70 -13.18 -19.53
C ILE A 57 -10.89 -14.48 -20.33
N GLN A 58 -10.59 -14.48 -21.64
CA GLN A 58 -10.69 -15.66 -22.50
C GLN A 58 -9.76 -16.80 -22.06
N LEU A 59 -8.60 -16.47 -21.48
CA LEU A 59 -7.64 -17.43 -20.92
C LEU A 59 -8.09 -18.03 -19.57
N GLN A 60 -9.28 -17.67 -19.08
CA GLN A 60 -9.90 -18.22 -17.87
C GLN A 60 -8.96 -18.23 -16.67
N VAL A 61 -8.34 -17.09 -16.37
CA VAL A 61 -7.47 -16.94 -15.19
C VAL A 61 -8.29 -17.11 -13.91
N GLN A 62 -7.69 -17.71 -12.90
CA GLN A 62 -8.35 -17.99 -11.61
C GLN A 62 -8.38 -16.78 -10.69
N PHE A 63 -7.44 -15.87 -10.85
CA PHE A 63 -7.42 -14.53 -10.29
C PHE A 63 -6.39 -13.66 -11.01
N ALA A 64 -6.44 -12.35 -10.79
CA ALA A 64 -5.49 -11.39 -11.32
C ALA A 64 -4.89 -10.50 -10.23
N ILE A 65 -3.64 -10.08 -10.41
CA ILE A 65 -3.00 -9.02 -9.63
C ILE A 65 -2.85 -7.79 -10.54
N ILE A 66 -3.43 -6.67 -10.11
CA ILE A 66 -3.29 -5.38 -10.79
C ILE A 66 -2.12 -4.64 -10.14
N ALA A 67 -1.03 -4.52 -10.88
CA ALA A 67 0.22 -3.91 -10.47
C ALA A 67 0.72 -2.89 -11.52
N SER A 68 -0.22 -2.32 -12.28
CA SER A 68 -0.05 -1.16 -13.15
C SER A 68 0.07 0.13 -12.32
N PRO A 69 0.39 1.29 -12.89
CA PRO A 69 0.28 2.56 -12.17
C PRO A 69 -1.16 2.83 -11.70
N ALA A 70 -1.31 3.44 -10.52
CA ALA A 70 -2.58 3.59 -9.83
C ALA A 70 -3.73 4.24 -10.64
N PRO A 71 -3.49 5.22 -11.55
CA PRO A 71 -4.56 5.77 -12.40
C PRO A 71 -5.25 4.75 -13.31
N PHE A 72 -4.60 3.60 -13.57
CA PHE A 72 -5.14 2.55 -14.46
C PHE A 72 -5.79 1.39 -13.71
N HIS A 73 -5.78 1.39 -12.36
CA HIS A 73 -6.26 0.27 -11.56
C HIS A 73 -7.73 -0.04 -11.84
N ALA A 74 -8.61 0.96 -11.80
CA ALA A 74 -10.04 0.78 -12.06
C ALA A 74 -10.31 0.29 -13.47
N GLN A 75 -9.64 0.88 -14.47
CA GLN A 75 -9.76 0.47 -15.88
C GLN A 75 -9.40 -1.01 -16.09
N HIS A 76 -8.38 -1.51 -15.40
CA HIS A 76 -7.96 -2.91 -15.52
C HIS A 76 -8.77 -3.87 -14.66
N ALA A 77 -9.16 -3.46 -13.46
CA ALA A 77 -9.82 -4.34 -12.50
C ALA A 77 -11.32 -4.53 -12.80
N ILE A 78 -12.05 -3.46 -13.15
CA ILE A 78 -13.50 -3.52 -13.34
C ILE A 78 -13.95 -4.56 -14.38
N PRO A 79 -13.36 -4.68 -15.57
CA PRO A 79 -13.74 -5.73 -16.52
C PRO A 79 -13.52 -7.14 -16.00
N LEU A 80 -12.45 -7.38 -15.22
CA LEU A 80 -12.16 -8.66 -14.57
C LEU A 80 -13.19 -8.98 -13.49
N ILE A 81 -13.52 -8.00 -12.63
CA ILE A 81 -14.56 -8.13 -11.61
C ILE A 81 -15.90 -8.48 -12.25
N LYS A 82 -16.28 -7.80 -13.36
CA LYS A 82 -17.51 -8.10 -14.14
C LYS A 82 -17.51 -9.51 -14.72
N ALA A 83 -16.34 -10.03 -15.07
CA ALA A 83 -16.18 -11.41 -15.58
C ALA A 83 -16.12 -12.47 -14.45
N GLY A 84 -16.28 -12.07 -13.17
CA GLY A 84 -16.21 -12.98 -12.03
C GLY A 84 -14.79 -13.44 -11.69
N ILE A 85 -13.76 -12.73 -12.17
CA ILE A 85 -12.35 -13.04 -11.90
C ILE A 85 -11.91 -12.25 -10.65
N PRO A 86 -11.54 -12.92 -9.54
CA PRO A 86 -11.04 -12.26 -8.34
C PRO A 86 -9.81 -11.40 -8.61
N VAL A 87 -9.70 -10.25 -7.93
CA VAL A 87 -8.63 -9.27 -8.20
C VAL A 87 -7.96 -8.81 -6.91
N LEU A 88 -6.62 -8.89 -6.86
CA LEU A 88 -5.78 -8.19 -5.89
C LEU A 88 -5.23 -6.93 -6.55
N ILE A 89 -5.57 -5.76 -6.04
CA ILE A 89 -5.17 -4.45 -6.58
C ILE A 89 -4.04 -3.88 -5.73
N GLU A 90 -2.94 -3.46 -6.32
CA GLU A 90 -1.85 -2.78 -5.62
C GLU A 90 -2.29 -1.42 -5.05
N LYS A 91 -1.56 -0.99 -4.04
CA LYS A 91 -1.78 0.31 -3.41
C LYS A 91 -1.15 1.47 -4.24
N PRO A 92 -1.73 2.68 -4.15
CA PRO A 92 -3.06 2.98 -3.66
C PRO A 92 -4.11 2.37 -4.61
N VAL A 93 -5.30 2.06 -4.10
CA VAL A 93 -6.34 1.39 -4.91
C VAL A 93 -6.75 2.20 -6.14
N SER A 94 -6.67 3.52 -6.04
CA SER A 94 -6.87 4.49 -7.12
C SER A 94 -6.24 5.84 -6.74
N VAL A 95 -6.27 6.81 -7.64
CA VAL A 95 -5.86 8.20 -7.38
C VAL A 95 -7.04 9.15 -7.17
N THR A 96 -8.26 8.68 -7.43
CA THR A 96 -9.51 9.44 -7.28
C THR A 96 -10.53 8.66 -6.45
N GLN A 97 -11.40 9.38 -5.73
CA GLN A 97 -12.53 8.76 -5.04
C GLN A 97 -13.55 8.16 -6.03
N THR A 98 -13.72 8.78 -7.20
CA THR A 98 -14.61 8.29 -8.25
C THR A 98 -14.23 6.87 -8.70
N ASP A 99 -12.96 6.64 -8.97
CA ASP A 99 -12.47 5.31 -9.39
C ASP A 99 -12.56 4.30 -8.24
N ALA A 100 -12.25 4.72 -6.99
CA ALA A 100 -12.40 3.86 -5.83
C ALA A 100 -13.88 3.45 -5.63
N GLN A 101 -14.82 4.39 -5.77
CA GLN A 101 -16.24 4.09 -5.66
C GLN A 101 -16.72 3.17 -6.78
N ALA A 102 -16.24 3.38 -8.03
CA ALA A 102 -16.58 2.50 -9.15
C ALA A 102 -16.11 1.05 -8.93
N LEU A 103 -14.96 0.86 -8.29
CA LEU A 103 -14.48 -0.47 -7.90
C LEU A 103 -15.36 -1.10 -6.82
N ILE A 104 -15.76 -0.32 -5.80
CA ILE A 104 -16.68 -0.76 -4.74
C ILE A 104 -18.02 -1.17 -5.32
N ASP A 105 -18.58 -0.36 -6.21
CA ASP A 105 -19.87 -0.65 -6.88
C ASP A 105 -19.79 -1.92 -7.73
N ALA A 106 -18.67 -2.11 -8.44
CA ALA A 106 -18.44 -3.32 -9.24
C ALA A 106 -18.33 -4.57 -8.34
N GLU A 107 -17.55 -4.53 -7.23
CA GLU A 107 -17.47 -5.65 -6.28
C GLU A 107 -18.85 -5.99 -5.71
N ALA A 108 -19.61 -4.97 -5.30
CA ALA A 108 -20.95 -5.15 -4.72
C ALA A 108 -21.94 -5.76 -5.73
N GLN A 109 -21.89 -5.32 -6.99
CA GLN A 109 -22.80 -5.77 -8.05
C GLN A 109 -22.49 -7.20 -8.49
N TYR A 110 -21.21 -7.52 -8.71
CA TYR A 110 -20.80 -8.81 -9.29
C TYR A 110 -20.39 -9.83 -8.23
N LYS A 111 -20.27 -9.43 -6.97
CA LYS A 111 -19.86 -10.26 -5.83
C LYS A 111 -18.54 -11.00 -6.04
N THR A 112 -17.68 -10.42 -6.85
CA THR A 112 -16.37 -10.97 -7.15
C THR A 112 -15.39 -10.56 -6.05
N PRO A 113 -14.61 -11.48 -5.45
CA PRO A 113 -13.67 -11.14 -4.40
C PRO A 113 -12.60 -10.14 -4.86
N VAL A 114 -12.46 -9.03 -4.15
CA VAL A 114 -11.40 -8.03 -4.37
C VAL A 114 -10.65 -7.79 -3.06
N ALA A 115 -9.33 -7.57 -3.14
CA ALA A 115 -8.51 -7.15 -2.03
C ALA A 115 -7.50 -6.08 -2.49
N VAL A 116 -6.95 -5.30 -1.53
CA VAL A 116 -5.99 -4.23 -1.83
C VAL A 116 -4.64 -4.50 -1.16
N GLY A 117 -3.56 -4.13 -1.85
CA GLY A 117 -2.18 -4.51 -1.58
C GLY A 117 -1.47 -3.71 -0.48
N TYR A 118 -2.09 -3.35 0.63
CA TYR A 118 -1.42 -2.72 1.77
C TYR A 118 -0.64 -3.75 2.60
N CYS A 119 0.46 -4.25 2.04
CA CYS A 119 1.24 -5.36 2.59
C CYS A 119 1.79 -5.13 4.00
N LEU A 120 2.00 -3.88 4.45
CA LEU A 120 2.50 -3.59 5.80
C LEU A 120 1.56 -4.05 6.92
N ARG A 121 0.26 -4.26 6.64
CA ARG A 121 -0.65 -4.85 7.62
C ARG A 121 -0.32 -6.30 7.95
N TYR A 122 0.51 -6.97 7.13
CA TYR A 122 1.03 -8.32 7.35
C TYR A 122 2.42 -8.34 8.00
N LEU A 123 3.01 -7.17 8.31
CA LEU A 123 4.25 -7.09 9.05
C LEU A 123 4.00 -7.46 10.53
N PRO A 124 4.71 -8.44 11.11
CA PRO A 124 4.45 -8.87 12.49
C PRO A 124 4.54 -7.75 13.52
N SER A 125 5.53 -6.84 13.37
CA SER A 125 5.62 -5.67 14.25
C SER A 125 4.44 -4.71 14.13
N ALA A 126 3.85 -4.56 12.93
CA ALA A 126 2.65 -3.74 12.74
C ALA A 126 1.43 -4.35 13.46
N GLN A 127 1.27 -5.66 13.37
CA GLN A 127 0.20 -6.39 14.07
C GLN A 127 0.39 -6.28 15.59
N GLN A 128 1.64 -6.40 16.07
CA GLN A 128 1.96 -6.23 17.49
C GLN A 128 1.59 -4.82 18.00
N VAL A 129 2.00 -3.77 17.29
CA VAL A 129 1.67 -2.37 17.65
C VAL A 129 0.15 -2.17 17.68
N ARG A 130 -0.56 -2.63 16.64
CA ARG A 130 -2.01 -2.52 16.61
C ARG A 130 -2.68 -3.22 17.79
N GLN A 131 -2.26 -4.44 18.11
CA GLN A 131 -2.78 -5.19 19.24
C GLN A 131 -2.55 -4.42 20.55
N MET A 132 -1.34 -3.94 20.81
CA MET A 132 -1.01 -3.18 22.01
C MET A 132 -1.87 -1.91 22.18
N ILE A 133 -2.10 -1.17 21.08
CA ILE A 133 -2.98 0.02 21.09
C ILE A 133 -4.44 -0.38 21.38
N GLN A 134 -4.93 -1.46 20.76
CA GLN A 134 -6.30 -1.93 20.99
C GLN A 134 -6.53 -2.47 22.40
N GLU A 135 -5.55 -3.11 22.99
CA GLU A 135 -5.56 -3.60 24.38
C GLU A 135 -5.37 -2.49 25.41
N GLY A 136 -5.04 -1.27 24.96
CA GLY A 136 -4.84 -0.12 25.85
C GLY A 136 -3.58 -0.19 26.70
N VAL A 137 -2.52 -0.87 26.21
CA VAL A 137 -1.25 -1.08 26.95
C VAL A 137 -0.61 0.23 27.43
N ILE A 138 -0.78 1.33 26.70
CA ILE A 138 -0.28 2.66 27.05
C ILE A 138 -1.36 3.59 27.60
N GLY A 139 -2.54 3.05 27.97
CA GLY A 139 -3.67 3.84 28.45
C GLY A 139 -4.32 4.70 27.36
N ASN A 140 -4.79 5.89 27.73
CA ASN A 140 -5.41 6.81 26.78
C ASN A 140 -4.34 7.41 25.86
N LEU A 141 -4.51 7.24 24.55
CA LEU A 141 -3.60 7.81 23.56
C LEU A 141 -3.74 9.34 23.52
N TYR A 142 -2.62 10.05 23.66
CA TYR A 142 -2.53 11.50 23.53
C TYR A 142 -2.00 11.92 22.16
N ASN A 143 -0.86 11.36 21.76
CA ASN A 143 -0.17 11.71 20.53
C ASN A 143 0.35 10.48 19.78
N ALA A 144 0.36 10.58 18.45
CA ALA A 144 1.11 9.69 17.57
C ALA A 144 2.01 10.52 16.64
N PHE A 145 3.23 10.05 16.43
CA PHE A 145 4.19 10.57 15.47
C PHE A 145 4.52 9.44 14.49
N ILE A 146 4.36 9.69 13.21
CA ILE A 146 4.58 8.74 12.12
C ILE A 146 5.48 9.43 11.12
N GLU A 147 6.64 8.85 10.86
CA GLU A 147 7.65 9.48 10.03
C GLU A 147 8.21 8.47 9.03
N ILE A 148 8.24 8.87 7.75
CA ILE A 148 8.97 8.18 6.71
C ILE A 148 9.67 9.18 5.81
N GLY A 149 10.93 8.91 5.54
CA GLY A 149 11.70 9.64 4.54
C GLY A 149 12.78 8.78 3.94
N GLN A 150 12.96 8.92 2.63
CA GLN A 150 14.04 8.27 1.92
C GLN A 150 14.33 9.04 0.63
N TYR A 151 15.61 9.26 0.32
CA TYR A 151 16.02 10.02 -0.85
C TYR A 151 15.60 9.33 -2.16
N LEU A 152 14.70 9.96 -2.91
CA LEU A 152 14.08 9.36 -4.09
C LEU A 152 15.07 8.88 -5.16
N PRO A 153 16.16 9.63 -5.47
CA PRO A 153 17.17 9.16 -6.42
C PRO A 153 17.80 7.81 -6.06
N ASP A 154 17.90 7.51 -4.76
CA ASP A 154 18.52 6.26 -4.27
C ASP A 154 17.58 5.05 -4.37
N TRP A 155 16.28 5.25 -4.63
CA TRP A 155 15.34 4.12 -4.73
C TRP A 155 15.62 3.22 -5.93
N ARG A 156 16.13 3.82 -7.01
CA ARG A 156 16.44 3.13 -8.28
C ARG A 156 17.67 3.76 -8.94
N PRO A 157 18.87 3.50 -8.43
CA PRO A 157 20.10 4.19 -8.90
C PRO A 157 20.41 4.02 -10.39
N THR A 158 19.82 3.00 -11.04
CA THR A 158 20.04 2.70 -12.47
C THR A 158 19.03 3.40 -13.40
N LYS A 159 18.09 4.19 -12.88
CA LYS A 159 17.06 4.90 -13.63
C LYS A 159 17.00 6.35 -13.21
N ASP A 160 16.70 7.24 -14.15
CA ASP A 160 16.34 8.61 -13.77
C ASP A 160 15.06 8.58 -12.95
N TYR A 161 15.13 9.02 -11.70
CA TYR A 161 13.99 9.03 -10.79
C TYR A 161 12.83 9.89 -11.32
N ARG A 162 13.13 10.94 -12.13
CA ARG A 162 12.16 11.84 -12.75
C ARG A 162 11.27 11.16 -13.78
N GLU A 163 11.72 10.03 -14.33
CA GLU A 163 10.95 9.21 -15.27
C GLU A 163 10.20 8.06 -14.59
N THR A 164 10.21 8.01 -13.25
CA THR A 164 9.51 6.97 -12.49
C THR A 164 8.07 7.40 -12.14
N VAL A 165 7.24 6.43 -11.75
CA VAL A 165 5.87 6.67 -11.27
C VAL A 165 5.84 7.72 -10.16
N SER A 166 6.79 7.66 -9.22
CA SER A 166 6.86 8.53 -8.04
C SER A 166 6.99 10.03 -8.37
N ALA A 167 7.51 10.35 -9.56
CA ALA A 167 7.78 11.73 -10.00
C ALA A 167 6.74 12.32 -10.95
N LYS A 168 5.82 11.50 -11.48
CA LYS A 168 4.91 11.90 -12.55
C LYS A 168 3.47 11.98 -12.07
N THR A 169 2.83 13.14 -12.22
CA THR A 169 1.42 13.36 -11.84
C THR A 169 0.49 12.40 -12.56
N GLU A 170 0.68 12.22 -13.87
CA GLU A 170 -0.17 11.37 -14.71
C GLU A 170 -0.06 9.87 -14.37
N LEU A 171 0.97 9.47 -13.62
CA LEU A 171 1.16 8.10 -13.13
C LEU A 171 0.78 7.92 -11.64
N GLY A 172 0.28 8.96 -11.00
CA GLY A 172 -0.11 8.92 -9.59
C GLY A 172 1.07 9.09 -8.63
N GLY A 173 2.04 9.94 -9.00
CA GLY A 173 3.20 10.26 -8.17
C GLY A 173 2.88 11.19 -6.99
N GLY A 174 3.92 11.52 -6.24
CA GLY A 174 3.88 12.35 -5.03
C GLY A 174 3.92 11.54 -3.75
N VAL A 175 4.39 12.17 -2.67
CA VAL A 175 4.61 11.49 -1.38
C VAL A 175 3.32 10.94 -0.78
N LEU A 176 2.17 11.63 -0.95
CA LEU A 176 0.90 11.17 -0.38
C LEU A 176 0.45 9.83 -0.97
N LEU A 177 0.58 9.63 -2.28
CA LEU A 177 0.18 8.40 -2.97
C LEU A 177 1.24 7.30 -2.84
N GLU A 178 2.53 7.67 -3.04
CA GLU A 178 3.62 6.69 -2.95
C GLU A 178 3.81 6.16 -1.53
N LEU A 179 3.74 7.04 -0.53
CA LEU A 179 3.90 6.70 0.88
C LEU A 179 2.54 6.51 1.60
N SER A 180 1.50 6.14 0.87
CA SER A 180 0.14 5.94 1.40
C SER A 180 0.02 4.81 2.43
N HIS A 181 1.05 3.98 2.57
CA HIS A 181 1.10 2.99 3.65
C HIS A 181 1.00 3.61 5.03
N GLU A 182 1.62 4.79 5.23
CA GLU A 182 1.63 5.53 6.50
C GLU A 182 0.21 5.97 6.86
N LEU A 183 -0.53 6.45 5.88
CA LEU A 183 -1.93 6.85 6.04
C LEU A 183 -2.85 5.65 6.27
N ASP A 184 -2.58 4.54 5.57
CA ASP A 184 -3.33 3.30 5.72
C ASP A 184 -3.17 2.69 7.10
N TYR A 185 -1.93 2.40 7.53
CA TYR A 185 -1.75 1.77 8.83
C TYR A 185 -2.06 2.71 10.01
N ALA A 186 -1.90 4.03 9.84
CA ALA A 186 -2.34 4.98 10.87
C ALA A 186 -3.85 4.86 11.11
N GLN A 187 -4.66 4.84 10.04
CA GLN A 187 -6.12 4.63 10.17
C GLN A 187 -6.47 3.23 10.69
N TRP A 188 -5.72 2.20 10.28
CA TRP A 188 -5.93 0.82 10.73
C TRP A 188 -5.63 0.61 12.22
N ILE A 189 -4.65 1.35 12.77
CA ILE A 189 -4.25 1.29 14.19
C ILE A 189 -5.13 2.22 15.04
N LEU A 190 -5.35 3.46 14.58
CA LEU A 190 -5.90 4.56 15.38
C LEU A 190 -7.37 4.86 15.09
N GLY A 191 -7.93 4.30 14.02
CA GLY A 191 -9.25 4.65 13.49
C GLY A 191 -9.20 5.84 12.53
N SER A 192 -10.35 6.40 12.19
CA SER A 192 -10.46 7.52 11.24
C SER A 192 -9.65 8.73 11.70
N LEU A 193 -8.95 9.34 10.77
CA LEU A 193 -8.14 10.53 10.95
C LEU A 193 -8.85 11.73 10.30
N ILE A 194 -8.83 12.87 10.98
CA ILE A 194 -9.45 14.12 10.53
C ILE A 194 -8.35 15.16 10.37
N PRO A 195 -8.08 15.65 9.15
CA PRO A 195 -7.06 16.67 8.90
C PRO A 195 -7.39 17.96 9.65
N GLN A 196 -6.38 18.54 10.30
CA GLN A 196 -6.44 19.83 10.98
C GLN A 196 -5.55 20.86 10.31
N TYR A 197 -4.38 20.42 9.85
CA TYR A 197 -3.42 21.26 9.14
C TYR A 197 -2.59 20.42 8.19
N VAL A 198 -2.41 20.92 6.97
CA VAL A 198 -1.71 20.19 5.89
C VAL A 198 -0.72 21.14 5.21
N ILE A 199 0.54 20.74 5.14
CA ILE A 199 1.56 21.41 4.33
C ILE A 199 2.07 20.41 3.30
N LEU A 200 1.91 20.73 2.03
CA LEU A 200 2.49 20.00 0.91
C LEU A 200 3.52 20.91 0.23
N ARG A 201 4.68 20.37 -0.07
CA ARG A 201 5.75 21.10 -0.76
C ARG A 201 6.34 20.25 -1.88
N ALA A 202 6.72 20.93 -2.96
CA ALA A 202 7.64 20.41 -3.96
C ALA A 202 8.95 21.19 -3.83
N SER A 203 10.04 20.52 -3.47
CA SER A 203 11.35 21.15 -3.34
C SER A 203 11.97 21.42 -4.71
N GLU A 204 12.73 22.50 -4.83
CA GLU A 204 13.50 22.78 -6.05
C GLU A 204 14.60 21.72 -6.26
N GLU A 205 15.08 21.08 -5.19
CA GLU A 205 16.19 20.13 -5.20
C GLU A 205 15.92 18.90 -6.09
N LEU A 206 14.71 18.33 -6.00
CA LEU A 206 14.34 17.17 -6.81
C LEU A 206 13.73 17.56 -8.17
N GLY A 207 13.22 18.79 -8.31
CA GLY A 207 12.61 19.29 -9.54
C GLY A 207 11.43 18.46 -10.02
N LEU A 208 10.57 18.01 -9.09
CA LEU A 208 9.39 17.20 -9.38
C LEU A 208 8.16 18.08 -9.68
N GLU A 209 7.23 17.51 -10.45
CA GLU A 209 5.92 18.13 -10.70
C GLU A 209 4.90 17.86 -9.57
N VAL A 210 5.27 17.00 -8.63
CA VAL A 210 4.45 16.49 -7.53
C VAL A 210 5.05 16.90 -6.19
N GLU A 211 4.26 16.79 -5.13
CA GLU A 211 4.75 17.00 -3.77
C GLU A 211 5.81 15.96 -3.40
N ASP A 212 6.93 16.40 -2.85
CA ASP A 212 8.03 15.56 -2.36
C ASP A 212 8.19 15.60 -0.83
N ASN A 213 7.37 16.42 -0.18
CA ASN A 213 7.31 16.55 1.26
C ASN A 213 5.87 16.86 1.71
N ALA A 214 5.42 16.20 2.77
CA ALA A 214 4.13 16.44 3.41
C ALA A 214 4.26 16.41 4.93
N ASP A 215 3.78 17.50 5.58
CA ASP A 215 3.63 17.60 7.03
C ASP A 215 2.12 17.69 7.35
N LEU A 216 1.61 16.72 8.11
CA LEU A 216 0.20 16.54 8.34
C LEU A 216 -0.09 16.52 9.84
N LEU A 217 -0.93 17.44 10.30
CA LEU A 217 -1.48 17.42 11.64
C LEU A 217 -2.94 16.98 11.57
N MET A 218 -3.25 15.90 12.28
CA MET A 218 -4.58 15.29 12.28
C MET A 218 -5.07 15.01 13.70
N THR A 219 -6.34 14.71 13.84
CA THR A 219 -6.91 14.20 15.09
C THR A 219 -7.68 12.90 14.85
N THR A 220 -7.72 12.05 15.86
CA THR A 220 -8.63 10.91 15.89
C THR A 220 -10.01 11.34 16.42
N SER A 221 -11.03 10.52 16.20
CA SER A 221 -12.39 10.76 16.78
C SER A 221 -12.40 10.82 18.32
N LYS A 222 -11.36 10.29 18.97
CA LYS A 222 -11.17 10.34 20.43
C LYS A 222 -10.32 11.52 20.91
N GLY A 223 -9.91 12.41 20.00
CA GLY A 223 -9.17 13.62 20.31
C GLY A 223 -7.64 13.45 20.41
N ALA A 224 -7.07 12.27 20.15
CA ALA A 224 -5.63 12.12 20.07
C ALA A 224 -5.07 12.89 18.85
N VAL A 225 -3.93 13.55 19.02
CA VAL A 225 -3.24 14.29 17.95
C VAL A 225 -2.30 13.37 17.21
N VAL A 226 -2.36 13.39 15.88
CA VAL A 226 -1.54 12.55 15.01
C VAL A 226 -0.72 13.44 14.07
N ASN A 227 0.60 13.33 14.16
CA ASN A 227 1.54 14.01 13.28
C ASN A 227 2.09 12.99 12.29
N ILE A 228 1.98 13.26 11.00
CA ILE A 228 2.55 12.40 9.95
C ILE A 228 3.48 13.25 9.08
N HIS A 229 4.73 12.80 8.96
CA HIS A 229 5.72 13.39 8.08
C HIS A 229 6.11 12.39 6.99
N LEU A 230 6.02 12.81 5.73
CA LEU A 230 6.35 12.01 4.55
C LEU A 230 7.32 12.80 3.67
N ASP A 231 8.46 12.21 3.27
CA ASP A 231 9.37 12.91 2.35
C ASP A 231 10.17 11.98 1.42
N PHE A 232 10.64 12.56 0.31
CA PHE A 232 11.58 11.99 -0.64
C PHE A 232 13.00 12.54 -0.49
N LEU A 233 13.31 13.25 0.60
CA LEU A 233 14.48 14.11 0.75
C LEU A 233 15.54 13.56 1.70
N GLN A 234 15.17 12.68 2.65
CA GLN A 234 16.08 12.16 3.67
C GLN A 234 17.19 11.29 3.06
N ARG A 235 18.44 11.70 3.24
CA ARG A 235 19.63 11.00 2.70
C ARG A 235 19.85 9.62 3.32
N LYS A 236 19.34 9.38 4.51
CA LYS A 236 19.31 8.06 5.15
C LYS A 236 17.87 7.65 5.37
N ALA A 237 17.52 6.46 4.92
CA ALA A 237 16.16 5.94 5.11
C ALA A 237 15.76 5.96 6.58
N HIS A 238 14.59 6.54 6.84
CA HIS A 238 13.95 6.63 8.15
C HIS A 238 12.51 6.16 8.03
N ARG A 239 12.04 5.31 8.93
CA ARG A 239 10.64 4.88 8.99
C ARG A 239 10.31 4.44 10.40
N LYS A 240 9.73 5.36 11.19
CA LYS A 240 9.46 5.14 12.61
C LYS A 240 8.12 5.70 13.02
N CYS A 241 7.56 5.11 14.08
CA CYS A 241 6.39 5.62 14.75
C CYS A 241 6.63 5.69 16.26
N ARG A 242 5.95 6.65 16.91
CA ARG A 242 5.90 6.76 18.35
C ARG A 242 4.48 7.09 18.80
N PHE A 243 3.92 6.28 19.69
CA PHE A 243 2.59 6.46 20.25
C PHE A 243 2.72 6.77 21.73
N ILE A 244 2.19 7.91 22.18
CA ILE A 244 2.32 8.42 23.55
C ILE A 244 0.94 8.36 24.20
N GLY A 245 0.84 7.61 25.27
CA GLY A 245 -0.37 7.47 26.08
C GLY A 245 -0.18 7.85 27.54
N SER A 246 -1.25 7.74 28.32
CA SER A 246 -1.26 8.13 29.74
C SER A 246 -0.39 7.22 30.65
N GLU A 247 -0.11 5.98 30.21
CA GLU A 247 0.64 5.00 31.01
C GLU A 247 1.96 4.59 30.40
N GLY A 248 2.26 5.03 29.18
CA GLY A 248 3.50 4.71 28.50
C GLY A 248 3.59 5.20 27.08
N CYS A 249 4.64 4.75 26.42
CA CYS A 249 4.92 5.07 25.03
C CYS A 249 5.32 3.78 24.28
N ILE A 250 4.85 3.64 23.04
CA ILE A 250 5.31 2.61 22.11
C ILE A 250 6.21 3.28 21.06
N GLU A 251 7.43 2.79 20.91
CA GLU A 251 8.32 3.12 19.80
C GLU A 251 8.33 1.96 18.80
N TRP A 252 8.13 2.25 17.53
CA TRP A 252 8.14 1.26 16.45
C TRP A 252 9.10 1.70 15.34
N ASP A 253 10.15 0.89 15.12
CA ASP A 253 11.09 1.05 14.01
C ASP A 253 10.79 0.02 12.93
N LEU A 254 10.23 0.46 11.79
CA LEU A 254 9.85 -0.43 10.70
C LEU A 254 11.07 -0.92 9.89
N ILE A 255 12.20 -0.19 9.96
CA ILE A 255 13.43 -0.59 9.27
C ILE A 255 14.10 -1.72 10.04
N GLN A 256 14.26 -1.55 11.35
CA GLN A 256 14.82 -2.58 12.24
C GLN A 256 13.80 -3.67 12.59
N ASN A 257 12.51 -3.45 12.27
CA ASN A 257 11.43 -4.36 12.62
C ASN A 257 11.38 -4.62 14.12
N GLU A 258 11.39 -3.54 14.90
CA GLU A 258 11.47 -3.52 16.37
C GLU A 258 10.30 -2.76 16.97
N VAL A 259 9.76 -3.25 18.10
CA VAL A 259 8.75 -2.59 18.93
C VAL A 259 9.21 -2.54 20.36
N VAL A 260 9.22 -1.35 20.95
CA VAL A 260 9.64 -1.09 22.33
C VAL A 260 8.51 -0.44 23.10
N LEU A 261 8.21 -0.95 24.28
CA LEU A 261 7.33 -0.33 25.25
C LEU A 261 8.17 0.42 26.30
N ILE A 262 7.82 1.67 26.54
CA ILE A 262 8.47 2.52 27.56
C ILE A 262 7.39 2.95 28.56
N THR A 263 7.57 2.58 29.81
CA THR A 263 6.72 3.00 30.93
C THR A 263 7.54 3.80 31.93
N ALA A 264 6.90 4.30 33.00
CA ALA A 264 7.60 4.96 34.10
C ALA A 264 8.58 4.03 34.82
N LYS A 265 8.45 2.71 34.69
CA LYS A 265 9.24 1.71 35.41
C LYS A 265 10.39 1.15 34.58
N GLU A 266 10.16 0.95 33.27
CA GLU A 266 11.11 0.22 32.42
C GLU A 266 10.97 0.56 30.95
N ARG A 267 12.03 0.23 30.20
CA ARG A 267 12.03 0.14 28.73
C ARG A 267 12.14 -1.33 28.35
N GLN A 268 11.14 -1.86 27.68
CA GLN A 268 11.04 -3.28 27.31
C GLN A 268 10.97 -3.44 25.79
N GLU A 269 11.85 -4.27 25.25
CA GLU A 269 11.73 -4.75 23.87
C GLU A 269 10.60 -5.78 23.80
N ILE A 270 9.52 -5.45 23.10
CA ILE A 270 8.34 -6.30 22.95
C ILE A 270 8.48 -7.25 21.74
N TYR A 271 9.09 -6.74 20.69
CA TYR A 271 9.33 -7.48 19.46
C TYR A 271 10.60 -6.96 18.79
N SER A 272 11.42 -7.89 18.30
CA SER A 272 12.61 -7.56 17.50
C SER A 272 12.91 -8.70 16.53
N ALA A 273 12.91 -8.38 15.24
CA ALA A 273 13.22 -9.32 14.17
C ALA A 273 13.87 -8.60 12.97
N PRO A 274 15.09 -8.05 13.12
CA PRO A 274 15.75 -7.28 12.07
C PRO A 274 16.03 -8.11 10.80
N GLU A 275 16.27 -9.41 10.96
CA GLU A 275 16.55 -10.34 9.86
C GLU A 275 15.30 -10.97 9.22
N TRP A 276 14.10 -10.56 9.66
CA TRP A 276 12.86 -11.09 9.08
C TRP A 276 12.75 -10.73 7.60
N ASP A 277 12.51 -11.73 6.76
CA ASP A 277 12.36 -11.51 5.31
C ASP A 277 11.11 -10.70 5.01
N LYS A 278 11.30 -9.43 4.69
CA LYS A 278 10.20 -8.50 4.34
C LYS A 278 9.38 -8.94 3.13
N ASN A 279 9.86 -9.91 2.33
CA ASN A 279 9.06 -10.46 1.25
C ASN A 279 7.89 -11.34 1.77
N GLN A 280 7.98 -11.84 3.00
CA GLN A 280 6.90 -12.61 3.61
C GLN A 280 5.57 -11.84 3.68
N MET A 281 5.60 -10.51 3.89
CA MET A 281 4.38 -9.68 3.84
C MET A 281 3.58 -9.88 2.55
N TYR A 282 4.28 -9.95 1.43
CA TYR A 282 3.64 -10.13 0.12
C TYR A 282 3.14 -11.55 -0.09
N LEU A 283 3.89 -12.55 0.37
CA LEU A 283 3.48 -13.96 0.32
C LEU A 283 2.23 -14.18 1.18
N GLU A 284 2.22 -13.65 2.39
CA GLU A 284 1.07 -13.73 3.30
C GLU A 284 -0.14 -13.00 2.74
N MET A 285 0.03 -11.80 2.18
CA MET A 285 -1.02 -11.03 1.54
C MET A 285 -1.69 -11.80 0.39
N VAL A 286 -0.90 -12.41 -0.50
CA VAL A 286 -1.44 -13.24 -1.59
C VAL A 286 -2.13 -14.49 -1.03
N THR A 287 -1.53 -15.15 -0.04
CA THR A 287 -2.11 -16.34 0.60
C THR A 287 -3.45 -16.02 1.28
N ASP A 288 -3.52 -14.87 1.93
CA ASP A 288 -4.73 -14.41 2.60
C ASP A 288 -5.83 -14.05 1.58
N PHE A 289 -5.46 -13.42 0.47
CA PHE A 289 -6.38 -13.21 -0.64
C PHE A 289 -6.92 -14.52 -1.22
N ILE A 290 -6.11 -15.57 -1.32
CA ILE A 290 -6.60 -16.90 -1.73
C ILE A 290 -7.60 -17.47 -0.70
N ARG A 291 -7.41 -17.24 0.60
CA ARG A 291 -8.39 -17.58 1.62
C ARG A 291 -9.72 -16.86 1.37
N LYS A 292 -9.68 -15.55 1.06
CA LYS A 292 -10.87 -14.76 0.69
C LYS A 292 -11.59 -15.37 -0.52
N ILE A 293 -10.87 -15.72 -1.58
CA ILE A 293 -11.42 -16.37 -2.77
C ILE A 293 -12.16 -17.67 -2.41
N ASN A 294 -11.61 -18.44 -1.47
CA ASN A 294 -12.17 -19.72 -1.04
C ASN A 294 -13.24 -19.58 0.07
N GLY A 295 -13.67 -18.38 0.42
CA GLY A 295 -14.64 -18.13 1.49
C GLY A 295 -14.14 -18.51 2.89
N GLN A 296 -12.83 -18.55 3.09
CA GLN A 296 -12.20 -18.86 4.38
C GLN A 296 -11.99 -17.60 5.21
N PRO A 297 -11.81 -17.71 6.54
CA PRO A 297 -11.42 -16.57 7.38
C PRO A 297 -10.13 -15.91 6.85
N ASN A 298 -10.18 -14.59 6.70
CA ASN A 298 -9.09 -13.79 6.16
C ASN A 298 -9.12 -12.38 6.76
N GLN A 299 -8.01 -11.66 6.61
CA GLN A 299 -7.84 -10.25 7.01
C GLN A 299 -7.49 -9.36 5.81
N SER A 300 -7.83 -9.82 4.60
CA SER A 300 -7.57 -9.08 3.36
C SER A 300 -8.22 -7.71 3.39
N ILE A 301 -7.49 -6.70 2.98
CA ILE A 301 -7.93 -5.32 3.00
C ILE A 301 -9.03 -5.12 1.97
N SER A 302 -10.19 -4.66 2.40
CA SER A 302 -11.35 -4.39 1.54
C SER A 302 -11.17 -3.11 0.72
N LEU A 303 -11.96 -2.98 -0.35
CA LEU A 303 -12.03 -1.75 -1.13
C LEU A 303 -12.48 -0.55 -0.29
N GLN A 304 -13.44 -0.74 0.63
CA GLN A 304 -13.94 0.30 1.53
C GLN A 304 -12.86 0.80 2.50
N GLU A 305 -12.00 -0.08 3.01
CA GLU A 305 -10.88 0.34 3.84
C GLU A 305 -9.83 1.11 3.04
N ALA A 306 -9.51 0.64 1.83
CA ALA A 306 -8.54 1.30 0.96
C ALA A 306 -9.06 2.65 0.42
N GLU A 307 -10.36 2.76 0.13
CA GLU A 307 -11.01 4.00 -0.27
C GLU A 307 -10.85 5.09 0.78
N ARG A 308 -10.95 4.77 2.08
CA ARG A 308 -10.73 5.75 3.16
C ARG A 308 -9.36 6.42 3.08
N THR A 309 -8.33 5.67 2.68
CA THR A 309 -6.99 6.23 2.49
C THR A 309 -6.95 7.15 1.26
N VAL A 310 -7.60 6.78 0.16
CA VAL A 310 -7.73 7.64 -1.03
C VAL A 310 -8.53 8.89 -0.69
N GLY A 311 -9.66 8.75 0.00
CA GLY A 311 -10.50 9.86 0.44
C GLY A 311 -9.73 10.85 1.30
N LEU A 312 -8.97 10.35 2.27
CA LEU A 312 -8.10 11.18 3.12
C LEU A 312 -7.04 11.94 2.29
N ILE A 313 -6.41 11.29 1.29
CA ILE A 313 -5.45 11.95 0.39
C ILE A 313 -6.11 13.05 -0.43
N VAL A 314 -7.28 12.80 -0.98
CA VAL A 314 -8.04 13.80 -1.76
C VAL A 314 -8.41 14.99 -0.87
N GLU A 315 -8.95 14.75 0.33
CA GLU A 315 -9.29 15.79 1.30
C GLU A 315 -8.07 16.66 1.66
N MET A 316 -6.90 16.04 1.91
CA MET A 316 -5.66 16.78 2.21
C MET A 316 -5.18 17.64 1.05
N LYS A 317 -5.30 17.18 -0.19
CA LYS A 317 -4.96 17.97 -1.38
C LYS A 317 -5.88 19.20 -1.54
N GLU A 318 -7.16 19.05 -1.22
CA GLU A 318 -8.12 20.16 -1.21
C GLU A 318 -7.86 21.17 -0.08
N PHE A 319 -7.28 20.73 1.04
CA PHE A 319 -6.92 21.59 2.16
C PHE A 319 -5.88 22.66 1.78
N VAL A 320 -4.95 22.32 0.90
CA VAL A 320 -3.86 23.23 0.46
C VAL A 320 -4.32 24.24 -0.59
N THR A 321 -5.42 23.95 -1.29
CA THR A 321 -5.98 24.82 -2.32
C THR A 321 -6.94 25.90 -1.79
N LYS A 322 -7.21 25.90 -0.48
CA LYS A 322 -8.01 26.91 0.25
C LYS A 322 -7.13 27.88 0.99
#